data_e93362a5e455dbca6dc5497a526bbab3
#
_entry.id   e93362a5e455dbca6dc5497a526bbab3
#
_cell.length_a   1.000
_cell.length_b   1.000
_cell.length_c   1.000
_cell.angle_alpha   90.00
_cell.angle_beta   90.00
_cell.angle_gamma   90.00
#
_symmetry.space_group_name_H-M   'P 1'
#
loop_
_entity.id
_entity.type
_entity.pdbx_description
1 polymer ?
#
loop_
_entity_poly.entity_id
_entity_poly.type
_entity_poly.pdbx_seq_one_letter_code
_entity_poly.pdbx_strand_id
1 'polypeptide(L)'
;AKTGRPTLIHVPTIDLMRQWKEVLSEYLDTPIGLLGGGINDIQPITVATYDSALIHVPYKGNQFGLLVFDECHHLPGEQYQFTALGSIAPFRLGLTATPERADGKEANLYKLCGSLCYEVHIDELSGRTLAPYLVETIEVEMYHDEREQYEKARETYTNFLRKSRINFQHQNGWSIFLRRTSESSEGREAFKAYMLQKKLSQASGVKIDCLW
;
A
#
# COMPACT_ATOMS: atom_id res chain seq x y z
N ALA A 1 2.97 24.81 -5.72
CA ALA A 1 3.17 26.21 -6.18
C ALA A 1 2.93 27.22 -5.05
N LYS A 2 1.81 27.17 -4.30
CA LYS A 2 1.50 28.20 -3.26
C LYS A 2 2.50 28.22 -2.09
N THR A 3 3.11 27.11 -1.70
CA THR A 3 4.08 27.07 -0.60
C THR A 3 5.46 27.62 -0.98
N GLY A 4 5.83 27.61 -2.26
CA GLY A 4 7.14 28.01 -2.75
C GLY A 4 8.29 27.23 -2.14
N ARG A 5 8.06 26.01 -1.68
CA ARG A 5 9.03 25.16 -0.96
C ARG A 5 9.43 23.95 -1.77
N PRO A 6 10.69 23.50 -1.66
CA PRO A 6 11.07 22.20 -2.19
C PRO A 6 10.14 21.11 -1.65
N THR A 7 9.72 20.21 -2.53
CA THR A 7 8.66 19.24 -2.26
C THR A 7 9.15 17.82 -2.50
N LEU A 8 8.88 16.92 -1.56
CA LEU A 8 9.06 15.49 -1.73
C LEU A 8 7.69 14.81 -1.76
N ILE A 9 7.42 14.11 -2.85
CA ILE A 9 6.17 13.36 -3.06
C ILE A 9 6.49 11.87 -2.89
N HIS A 10 5.80 11.22 -1.97
CA HIS A 10 5.97 9.79 -1.69
C HIS A 10 4.87 9.01 -2.40
N VAL A 11 5.25 7.97 -3.13
CA VAL A 11 4.33 7.10 -3.88
C VAL A 11 4.63 5.63 -3.60
N PRO A 12 3.64 4.72 -3.68
CA PRO A 12 3.86 3.30 -3.36
C PRO A 12 4.63 2.53 -4.44
N THR A 13 4.58 2.93 -5.71
CA THR A 13 5.17 2.17 -6.82
C THR A 13 6.01 3.02 -7.76
N ILE A 14 6.91 2.35 -8.51
CA ILE A 14 7.73 3.00 -9.54
C ILE A 14 6.85 3.54 -10.69
N ASP A 15 5.79 2.84 -11.03
CA ASP A 15 4.89 3.27 -12.10
C ASP A 15 4.14 4.54 -11.73
N LEU A 16 3.64 4.64 -10.50
CA LEU A 16 3.06 5.88 -9.98
C LEU A 16 4.10 7.02 -9.92
N MET A 17 5.35 6.71 -9.56
CA MET A 17 6.43 7.69 -9.58
C MET A 17 6.63 8.31 -10.97
N ARG A 18 6.59 7.48 -12.01
CA ARG A 18 6.70 7.95 -13.42
C ARG A 18 5.47 8.74 -13.83
N GLN A 19 4.28 8.26 -13.51
CA GLN A 19 3.01 8.95 -13.80
C GLN A 19 2.95 10.33 -13.13
N TRP A 20 3.35 10.43 -11.86
CA TRP A 20 3.43 11.72 -11.17
C TRP A 20 4.40 12.67 -11.87
N LYS A 21 5.57 12.19 -12.33
CA LYS A 21 6.52 13.01 -13.07
C LYS A 21 5.91 13.54 -14.37
N GLU A 22 5.27 12.68 -15.17
CA GLU A 22 4.63 13.06 -16.43
C GLU A 22 3.59 14.16 -16.19
N VAL A 23 2.64 13.90 -15.31
CA VAL A 23 1.56 14.87 -15.00
C VAL A 23 2.13 16.20 -14.47
N LEU A 24 3.07 16.16 -13.53
CA LEU A 24 3.64 17.39 -13.00
C LEU A 24 4.43 18.18 -14.04
N SER A 25 5.10 17.50 -14.97
CA SER A 25 5.85 18.17 -16.05
C SER A 25 4.94 18.87 -17.07
N GLU A 26 3.67 18.44 -17.20
CA GLU A 26 2.69 19.11 -18.05
C GLU A 26 2.19 20.43 -17.42
N TYR A 27 2.10 20.48 -16.08
CA TYR A 27 1.51 21.63 -15.37
C TYR A 27 2.53 22.57 -14.75
N LEU A 28 3.78 22.18 -14.61
CA LEU A 28 4.81 22.93 -13.92
C LEU A 28 6.05 23.11 -14.80
N ASP A 29 6.44 24.36 -15.00
CA ASP A 29 7.70 24.73 -15.66
C ASP A 29 8.87 24.62 -14.64
N THR A 30 9.07 23.43 -14.10
CA THR A 30 10.09 23.16 -13.08
C THR A 30 10.60 21.73 -13.25
N PRO A 31 11.92 21.48 -13.17
CA PRO A 31 12.45 20.13 -13.23
C PRO A 31 11.87 19.24 -12.15
N ILE A 32 11.43 18.03 -12.52
CA ILE A 32 10.89 17.02 -11.61
C ILE A 32 11.91 15.90 -11.45
N GLY A 33 12.45 15.77 -10.24
CA GLY A 33 13.37 14.72 -9.89
C GLY A 33 12.68 13.38 -9.56
N LEU A 34 13.42 12.29 -9.69
CA LEU A 34 12.98 10.95 -9.34
C LEU A 34 13.95 10.30 -8.36
N LEU A 35 13.39 9.63 -7.34
CA LEU A 35 14.14 8.90 -6.35
C LEU A 35 13.54 7.50 -6.16
N GLY A 36 14.09 6.50 -6.84
CA GLY A 36 13.58 5.14 -6.84
C GLY A 36 13.85 4.41 -8.15
N GLY A 37 13.71 3.09 -8.16
CA GLY A 37 13.94 2.29 -9.36
C GLY A 37 15.34 2.42 -9.95
N GLY A 38 16.37 2.64 -9.12
CA GLY A 38 17.75 2.88 -9.56
C GLY A 38 18.05 4.33 -9.94
N ILE A 39 17.07 5.24 -9.90
CA ILE A 39 17.24 6.68 -10.19
C ILE A 39 17.47 7.41 -8.87
N ASN A 40 18.45 8.33 -8.85
CA ASN A 40 18.73 9.23 -7.73
C ASN A 40 18.97 10.64 -8.27
N ASP A 41 17.88 11.27 -8.68
CA ASP A 41 17.84 12.64 -9.18
C ASP A 41 16.96 13.49 -8.26
N ILE A 42 17.59 14.40 -7.50
CA ILE A 42 16.91 15.28 -6.56
C ILE A 42 16.79 16.68 -7.18
N GLN A 43 15.56 17.13 -7.33
CA GLN A 43 15.17 18.43 -7.86
C GLN A 43 14.31 19.18 -6.84
N PRO A 44 13.98 20.47 -7.04
CA PRO A 44 13.07 21.21 -6.15
C PRO A 44 11.72 20.50 -5.93
N ILE A 45 11.25 19.77 -6.92
CA ILE A 45 10.14 18.82 -6.77
C ILE A 45 10.67 17.44 -7.09
N THR A 46 10.61 16.53 -6.13
CA THR A 46 11.11 15.17 -6.27
C THR A 46 10.00 14.19 -5.96
N VAL A 47 9.81 13.19 -6.82
CA VAL A 47 8.90 12.07 -6.57
C VAL A 47 9.74 10.86 -6.18
N ALA A 48 9.41 10.23 -5.06
CA ALA A 48 10.13 9.10 -4.50
C ALA A 48 9.20 7.93 -4.19
N THR A 49 9.65 6.72 -4.39
CA THR A 49 8.95 5.58 -3.78
C THR A 49 9.12 5.61 -2.26
N TYR A 50 8.16 5.10 -1.49
CA TYR A 50 8.26 5.01 -0.03
C TYR A 50 9.54 4.31 0.43
N ASP A 51 9.92 3.23 -0.24
CA ASP A 51 11.15 2.48 0.09
C ASP A 51 12.41 3.32 -0.12
N SER A 52 12.46 4.07 -1.23
CA SER A 52 13.60 4.96 -1.50
C SER A 52 13.61 6.16 -0.56
N ALA A 53 12.45 6.74 -0.26
CA ALA A 53 12.34 7.82 0.71
C ALA A 53 12.81 7.38 2.11
N LEU A 54 12.48 6.16 2.53
CA LEU A 54 12.91 5.60 3.82
C LEU A 54 14.44 5.58 3.95
N ILE A 55 15.15 5.29 2.86
CA ILE A 55 16.61 5.27 2.83
C ILE A 55 17.19 6.69 2.84
N HIS A 56 16.59 7.62 2.11
CA HIS A 56 17.18 8.92 1.83
C HIS A 56 16.76 10.04 2.80
N VAL A 57 15.55 9.98 3.36
CA VAL A 57 15.02 11.02 4.27
C VAL A 57 15.92 11.25 5.49
N PRO A 58 16.54 10.25 6.14
CA PRO A 58 17.46 10.48 7.26
C PRO A 58 18.62 11.42 6.93
N TYR A 59 19.02 11.50 5.66
CA TYR A 59 20.16 12.31 5.21
C TYR A 59 19.76 13.58 4.45
N LYS A 60 18.56 13.60 3.88
CA LYS A 60 18.11 14.65 2.94
C LYS A 60 16.75 15.25 3.30
N GLY A 61 16.08 14.75 4.33
CA GLY A 61 14.75 15.20 4.72
C GLY A 61 14.66 16.67 5.14
N ASN A 62 15.80 17.30 5.49
CA ASN A 62 15.89 18.73 5.80
C ASN A 62 15.90 19.63 4.55
N GLN A 63 16.03 19.08 3.35
CA GLN A 63 16.04 19.84 2.09
C GLN A 63 14.61 20.18 1.61
N PHE A 64 13.61 19.48 2.13
CA PHE A 64 12.22 19.63 1.72
C PHE A 64 11.41 20.40 2.76
N GLY A 65 10.57 21.31 2.28
CA GLY A 65 9.66 22.08 3.12
C GLY A 65 8.20 21.63 3.00
N LEU A 66 7.87 20.82 2.01
CA LEU A 66 6.57 20.16 1.84
C LEU A 66 6.77 18.66 1.58
N LEU A 67 6.06 17.84 2.33
CA LEU A 67 5.92 16.41 2.06
C LEU A 67 4.50 16.13 1.55
N VAL A 68 4.41 15.38 0.46
CA VAL A 68 3.14 14.85 -0.05
C VAL A 68 3.21 13.34 0.04
N PHE A 69 2.18 12.71 0.57
CA PHE A 69 2.08 11.26 0.72
C PHE A 69 0.88 10.77 -0.09
N ASP A 70 1.16 10.22 -1.25
CA ASP A 70 0.15 9.54 -2.06
C ASP A 70 -0.12 8.15 -1.48
N GLU A 71 -1.39 7.72 -1.50
CA GLU A 71 -1.86 6.53 -0.79
C GLU A 71 -1.40 6.53 0.68
N CYS A 72 -1.63 7.65 1.36
CA CYS A 72 -1.10 7.92 2.69
C CYS A 72 -1.58 6.95 3.77
N HIS A 73 -2.58 6.10 3.49
CA HIS A 73 -2.97 5.00 4.36
C HIS A 73 -1.84 3.98 4.60
N HIS A 74 -0.79 3.95 3.75
CA HIS A 74 0.41 3.17 3.97
C HIS A 74 1.34 3.77 5.03
N LEU A 75 1.28 5.09 5.26
CA LEU A 75 2.23 5.84 6.08
C LEU A 75 2.30 5.40 7.55
N PRO A 76 1.19 5.04 8.25
CA PRO A 76 1.24 4.56 9.63
C PRO A 76 1.87 3.17 9.80
N GLY A 77 2.36 2.55 8.73
CA GLY A 77 3.11 1.30 8.79
C GLY A 77 4.41 1.45 9.59
N GLU A 78 4.89 0.33 10.20
CA GLU A 78 6.03 0.34 11.11
C GLU A 78 7.29 1.01 10.55
N GLN A 79 7.51 0.90 9.25
CA GLN A 79 8.70 1.47 8.58
C GLN A 79 8.40 2.82 7.95
N TYR A 80 7.30 2.95 7.19
CA TYR A 80 7.03 4.14 6.38
C TYR A 80 6.75 5.40 7.20
N GLN A 81 6.30 5.28 8.46
CA GLN A 81 6.18 6.44 9.35
C GLN A 81 7.48 7.24 9.50
N PHE A 82 8.64 6.57 9.36
CA PHE A 82 9.93 7.24 9.45
C PHE A 82 10.21 8.18 8.28
N THR A 83 9.53 8.03 7.14
CA THR A 83 9.64 8.99 6.03
C THR A 83 9.02 10.34 6.41
N ALA A 84 8.02 10.36 7.28
CA ALA A 84 7.46 11.59 7.82
C ALA A 84 8.25 12.09 9.04
N LEU A 85 8.60 11.19 9.98
CA LEU A 85 9.29 11.55 11.23
C LEU A 85 10.74 12.00 11.01
N GLY A 86 11.41 11.47 9.98
CA GLY A 86 12.79 11.83 9.62
C GLY A 86 12.94 13.17 8.90
N SER A 87 11.85 13.91 8.67
CA SER A 87 11.85 15.21 8.02
C SER A 87 11.33 16.31 8.92
N ILE A 88 11.98 17.48 8.87
CA ILE A 88 11.56 18.71 9.56
C ILE A 88 10.58 19.56 8.73
N ALA A 89 10.11 19.06 7.59
CA ALA A 89 9.17 19.78 6.72
C ALA A 89 7.93 20.24 7.48
N PRO A 90 7.64 21.56 7.50
CA PRO A 90 6.50 22.10 8.22
C PRO A 90 5.16 21.85 7.53
N PHE A 91 5.18 21.63 6.22
CA PHE A 91 3.97 21.39 5.44
C PHE A 91 3.88 19.91 5.07
N ARG A 92 2.70 19.33 5.29
CA ARG A 92 2.42 17.93 4.99
C ARG A 92 1.04 17.78 4.38
N LEU A 93 0.91 16.92 3.39
CA LEU A 93 -0.34 16.61 2.70
C LEU A 93 -0.42 15.10 2.49
N GLY A 94 -1.45 14.48 3.02
CA GLY A 94 -1.81 13.09 2.75
C GLY A 94 -2.94 13.02 1.73
N LEU A 95 -2.83 12.13 0.75
CA LEU A 95 -3.84 11.84 -0.27
C LEU A 95 -4.18 10.34 -0.16
N THR A 96 -5.45 10.01 -0.06
CA THR A 96 -5.92 8.62 -0.09
C THR A 96 -7.41 8.55 -0.45
N ALA A 97 -7.81 7.53 -1.15
CA ALA A 97 -9.21 7.20 -1.37
C ALA A 97 -9.83 6.40 -0.20
N THR A 98 -8.99 5.78 0.64
CA THR A 98 -9.42 4.91 1.74
C THR A 98 -8.63 5.26 3.00
N PRO A 99 -9.05 6.27 3.78
CA PRO A 99 -8.37 6.64 5.02
C PRO A 99 -8.50 5.56 6.11
N GLU A 100 -9.55 4.76 6.02
CA GLU A 100 -9.85 3.69 6.98
C GLU A 100 -8.85 2.54 6.87
N ARG A 101 -8.43 2.03 8.02
CA ARG A 101 -7.47 0.92 8.11
C ARG A 101 -8.04 -0.21 8.95
N ALA A 102 -7.83 -1.43 8.49
CA ALA A 102 -8.24 -2.63 9.22
C ALA A 102 -7.53 -2.80 10.59
N ASP A 103 -6.40 -2.10 10.81
CA ASP A 103 -5.61 -2.16 12.05
C ASP A 103 -5.90 -1.00 13.03
N GLY A 104 -6.84 -0.10 12.72
CA GLY A 104 -7.25 1.01 13.59
C GLY A 104 -6.18 2.07 13.82
N LYS A 105 -5.16 2.17 12.93
CA LYS A 105 -4.05 3.13 13.08
C LYS A 105 -4.31 4.49 12.39
N GLU A 106 -5.55 4.83 12.07
CA GLU A 106 -5.92 6.11 11.43
C GLU A 106 -5.49 7.30 12.28
N ALA A 107 -5.60 7.21 13.61
CA ALA A 107 -5.15 8.25 14.53
C ALA A 107 -3.65 8.60 14.35
N ASN A 108 -2.82 7.63 13.94
CA ASN A 108 -1.41 7.88 13.66
C ASN A 108 -1.23 8.60 12.32
N LEU A 109 -2.09 8.34 11.33
CA LEU A 109 -2.07 9.08 10.05
C LEU A 109 -2.28 10.58 10.30
N TYR A 110 -3.29 10.94 11.11
CA TYR A 110 -3.55 12.34 11.45
C TYR A 110 -2.40 13.01 12.22
N LYS A 111 -1.67 12.27 13.04
CA LYS A 111 -0.45 12.78 13.70
C LYS A 111 0.68 13.04 12.72
N LEU A 112 0.78 12.27 11.64
CA LEU A 112 1.85 12.36 10.65
C LEU A 112 1.58 13.39 9.55
N CYS A 113 0.33 13.53 9.11
CA CYS A 113 -0.08 14.41 8.01
C CYS A 113 -0.89 15.64 8.43
N GLY A 114 -1.49 15.63 9.62
CA GLY A 114 -2.49 16.61 10.04
C GLY A 114 -3.92 16.07 9.92
N SER A 115 -4.90 16.85 10.39
CA SER A 115 -6.32 16.48 10.34
C SER A 115 -6.86 16.45 8.91
N LEU A 116 -7.95 15.71 8.73
CA LEU A 116 -8.72 15.70 7.48
C LEU A 116 -9.15 17.13 7.13
N CYS A 117 -8.80 17.59 5.95
CA CYS A 117 -9.11 18.95 5.48
C CYS A 117 -10.07 18.98 4.29
N TYR A 118 -10.22 17.86 3.60
CA TYR A 118 -11.12 17.73 2.46
C TYR A 118 -11.48 16.27 2.23
N GLU A 119 -12.75 16.00 1.98
CA GLU A 119 -13.28 14.68 1.66
C GLU A 119 -14.37 14.82 0.59
N VAL A 120 -14.35 13.92 -0.39
CA VAL A 120 -15.38 13.82 -1.44
C VAL A 120 -15.78 12.35 -1.56
N HIS A 121 -17.05 12.09 -1.48
CA HIS A 121 -17.57 10.76 -1.72
C HIS A 121 -17.70 10.48 -3.23
N ILE A 122 -17.48 9.22 -3.60
CA ILE A 122 -17.54 8.77 -5.02
C ILE A 122 -18.89 9.13 -5.66
N ASP A 123 -19.98 9.05 -4.89
CA ASP A 123 -21.33 9.37 -5.35
C ASP A 123 -21.46 10.84 -5.80
N GLU A 124 -20.72 11.75 -5.17
CA GLU A 124 -20.71 13.18 -5.54
C GLU A 124 -19.96 13.45 -6.85
N LEU A 125 -19.03 12.56 -7.20
CA LEU A 125 -18.21 12.64 -8.43
C LEU A 125 -18.87 11.92 -9.60
N SER A 126 -19.80 11.00 -9.34
CA SER A 126 -20.52 10.23 -10.37
C SER A 126 -21.33 11.16 -11.27
N GLY A 127 -21.16 11.04 -12.56
CA GLY A 127 -21.83 11.87 -13.57
C GLY A 127 -21.28 13.28 -13.74
N ARG A 128 -20.27 13.70 -12.94
CA ARG A 128 -19.59 15.02 -13.11
C ARG A 128 -18.14 14.84 -13.55
N THR A 129 -17.34 14.18 -12.75
CA THR A 129 -15.91 13.96 -13.00
C THR A 129 -15.62 12.49 -13.29
N LEU A 130 -16.42 11.59 -12.73
CA LEU A 130 -16.39 10.16 -13.03
C LEU A 130 -17.54 9.80 -13.96
N ALA A 131 -17.30 8.90 -14.91
CA ALA A 131 -18.36 8.32 -15.71
C ALA A 131 -19.40 7.65 -14.80
N PRO A 132 -20.70 7.70 -15.15
CA PRO A 132 -21.69 6.94 -14.42
C PRO A 132 -21.32 5.46 -14.42
N TYR A 133 -21.40 4.81 -13.27
CA TYR A 133 -21.10 3.39 -13.14
C TYR A 133 -22.21 2.68 -12.37
N LEU A 134 -22.37 1.42 -12.68
CA LEU A 134 -23.24 0.50 -11.95
C LEU A 134 -22.37 -0.54 -11.27
N VAL A 135 -22.62 -0.80 -10.00
CA VAL A 135 -21.96 -1.88 -9.27
C VAL A 135 -22.90 -3.07 -9.21
N GLU A 136 -22.49 -4.18 -9.79
CA GLU A 136 -23.18 -5.44 -9.69
C GLU A 136 -22.33 -6.43 -8.89
N THR A 137 -22.91 -7.04 -7.87
CA THR A 137 -22.24 -8.06 -7.07
C THR A 137 -22.72 -9.42 -7.53
N ILE A 138 -21.82 -10.23 -8.08
CA ILE A 138 -22.09 -11.59 -8.51
C ILE A 138 -21.50 -12.56 -7.50
N GLU A 139 -22.35 -13.33 -6.82
CA GLU A 139 -21.91 -14.41 -5.96
C GLU A 139 -21.69 -15.66 -6.81
N VAL A 140 -20.47 -16.22 -6.71
CA VAL A 140 -20.08 -17.43 -7.45
C VAL A 140 -19.54 -18.49 -6.49
N GLU A 141 -19.90 -19.74 -6.74
CA GLU A 141 -19.34 -20.87 -6.02
C GLU A 141 -18.11 -21.41 -6.75
N MET A 142 -17.04 -21.70 -6.00
CA MET A 142 -15.84 -22.34 -6.57
C MET A 142 -16.20 -23.67 -7.24
N TYR A 143 -15.48 -24.02 -8.31
CA TYR A 143 -15.53 -25.35 -8.87
C TYR A 143 -15.17 -26.40 -7.81
N HIS A 144 -15.73 -27.60 -7.94
CA HIS A 144 -15.62 -28.64 -6.92
C HIS A 144 -14.15 -28.99 -6.61
N ASP A 145 -13.34 -29.14 -7.65
CA ASP A 145 -11.91 -29.45 -7.55
C ASP A 145 -11.10 -28.32 -6.90
N GLU A 146 -11.42 -27.05 -7.23
CA GLU A 146 -10.79 -25.89 -6.61
C GLU A 146 -11.18 -25.76 -5.12
N ARG A 147 -12.44 -26.05 -4.80
CA ARG A 147 -12.92 -26.04 -3.42
C ARG A 147 -12.20 -27.10 -2.58
N GLU A 148 -12.05 -28.31 -3.12
CA GLU A 148 -11.32 -29.38 -2.43
C GLU A 148 -9.86 -29.00 -2.17
N GLN A 149 -9.19 -28.43 -3.16
CA GLN A 149 -7.83 -27.92 -3.02
C GLN A 149 -7.74 -26.77 -2.01
N TYR A 150 -8.69 -25.85 -2.03
CA TYR A 150 -8.78 -24.74 -1.08
C TYR A 150 -8.92 -25.24 0.36
N GLU A 151 -9.85 -26.17 0.61
CA GLU A 151 -10.12 -26.71 1.94
C GLU A 151 -8.90 -27.48 2.47
N LYS A 152 -8.31 -28.33 1.65
CA LYS A 152 -7.09 -29.07 2.01
C LYS A 152 -5.91 -28.13 2.31
N ALA A 153 -5.71 -27.12 1.49
CA ALA A 153 -4.68 -26.13 1.71
C ALA A 153 -4.94 -25.33 3.00
N ARG A 154 -6.18 -24.92 3.24
CA ARG A 154 -6.59 -24.23 4.45
C ARG A 154 -6.36 -25.08 5.71
N GLU A 155 -6.73 -26.34 5.66
CA GLU A 155 -6.49 -27.27 6.76
C GLU A 155 -5.00 -27.41 7.06
N THR A 156 -4.17 -27.60 6.05
CA THR A 156 -2.72 -27.78 6.20
C THR A 156 -2.08 -26.59 6.94
N TYR A 157 -2.30 -25.36 6.47
CA TYR A 157 -1.66 -24.21 7.12
C TYR A 157 -2.29 -23.86 8.47
N THR A 158 -3.61 -24.04 8.65
CA THR A 158 -4.26 -23.77 9.94
C THR A 158 -3.84 -24.75 11.02
N ASN A 159 -3.61 -26.01 10.67
CA ASN A 159 -3.06 -27.01 11.58
C ASN A 159 -1.63 -26.63 12.01
N PHE A 160 -0.80 -26.15 11.07
CA PHE A 160 0.54 -25.63 11.39
C PHE A 160 0.47 -24.41 12.31
N LEU A 161 -0.42 -23.43 12.04
CA LEU A 161 -0.63 -22.27 12.90
C LEU A 161 -0.99 -22.68 14.33
N ARG A 162 -1.93 -23.62 14.48
CA ARG A 162 -2.39 -24.12 15.77
C ARG A 162 -1.26 -24.84 16.51
N LYS A 163 -0.53 -25.73 15.84
CA LYS A 163 0.61 -26.45 16.40
C LYS A 163 1.74 -25.52 16.83
N SER A 164 2.02 -24.50 16.03
CA SER A 164 3.08 -23.52 16.29
C SER A 164 2.63 -22.38 17.22
N ARG A 165 1.36 -22.36 17.67
CA ARG A 165 0.75 -21.31 18.49
C ARG A 165 0.87 -19.91 17.87
N ILE A 166 0.70 -19.82 16.54
CA ILE A 166 0.79 -18.56 15.81
C ILE A 166 -0.62 -17.97 15.66
N ASN A 167 -0.78 -16.69 15.99
CA ASN A 167 -2.03 -15.96 15.78
C ASN A 167 -1.76 -14.74 14.89
N PHE A 168 -2.41 -14.66 13.72
CA PHE A 168 -2.29 -13.54 12.79
C PHE A 168 -2.93 -12.25 13.28
N GLN A 169 -3.78 -12.28 14.31
CA GLN A 169 -4.33 -11.07 14.92
C GLN A 169 -3.30 -10.31 15.77
N HIS A 170 -2.21 -10.97 16.18
CA HIS A 170 -1.11 -10.30 16.87
C HIS A 170 -0.22 -9.54 15.88
N GLN A 171 0.27 -8.38 16.30
CA GLN A 171 1.09 -7.45 15.51
C GLN A 171 2.29 -8.13 14.80
N ASN A 172 2.89 -9.15 15.43
CA ASN A 172 4.03 -9.90 14.88
C ASN A 172 3.65 -11.29 14.32
N GLY A 173 2.36 -11.62 14.24
CA GLY A 173 1.91 -12.98 13.86
C GLY A 173 2.41 -13.41 12.48
N TRP A 174 2.39 -12.52 11.51
CA TRP A 174 2.89 -12.78 10.17
C TRP A 174 4.41 -13.01 10.13
N SER A 175 5.20 -12.17 10.80
CA SER A 175 6.66 -12.31 10.88
C SER A 175 7.07 -13.62 11.58
N ILE A 176 6.35 -14.02 12.63
CA ILE A 176 6.55 -15.28 13.31
C ILE A 176 6.22 -16.46 12.37
N PHE A 177 5.13 -16.37 11.62
CA PHE A 177 4.75 -17.38 10.63
C PHE A 177 5.84 -17.56 9.57
N LEU A 178 6.30 -16.48 8.94
CA LEU A 178 7.37 -16.53 7.93
C LEU A 178 8.65 -17.19 8.48
N ARG A 179 9.08 -16.81 9.67
CA ARG A 179 10.25 -17.40 10.32
C ARG A 179 10.06 -18.90 10.56
N ARG A 180 8.95 -19.28 11.20
CA ARG A 180 8.66 -20.69 11.54
C ARG A 180 8.50 -21.56 10.30
N THR A 181 7.94 -21.03 9.23
CA THR A 181 7.78 -21.75 7.96
C THR A 181 9.11 -22.02 7.26
N SER A 182 10.14 -21.22 7.49
CA SER A 182 11.48 -21.46 6.93
C SER A 182 12.29 -22.51 7.69
N GLU A 183 11.96 -22.78 8.96
CA GLU A 183 12.75 -23.63 9.87
C GLU A 183 12.56 -25.14 9.63
N SER A 184 11.46 -25.56 8.98
CA SER A 184 11.12 -26.98 8.81
C SER A 184 10.49 -27.32 7.46
N SER A 185 10.49 -28.60 7.08
CA SER A 185 9.80 -29.04 5.86
C SER A 185 8.28 -28.89 6.00
N GLU A 186 7.72 -29.22 7.18
CA GLU A 186 6.30 -29.02 7.51
C GLU A 186 5.92 -27.53 7.42
N GLY A 187 6.79 -26.63 7.88
CA GLY A 187 6.60 -25.18 7.74
C GLY A 187 6.56 -24.73 6.28
N ARG A 188 7.49 -25.21 5.44
CA ARG A 188 7.48 -24.90 4.00
C ARG A 188 6.22 -25.39 3.30
N GLU A 189 5.71 -26.56 3.68
CA GLU A 189 4.41 -27.05 3.16
C GLU A 189 3.25 -26.17 3.62
N ALA A 190 3.23 -25.75 4.88
CA ALA A 190 2.23 -24.82 5.38
C ALA A 190 2.25 -23.47 4.68
N PHE A 191 3.43 -22.96 4.34
CA PHE A 191 3.56 -21.72 3.56
C PHE A 191 3.04 -21.88 2.13
N LYS A 192 3.39 -22.98 1.45
CA LYS A 192 2.85 -23.28 0.12
C LYS A 192 1.32 -23.42 0.15
N ALA A 193 0.79 -24.10 1.15
CA ALA A 193 -0.64 -24.25 1.35
C ALA A 193 -1.34 -22.89 1.59
N TYR A 194 -0.76 -22.03 2.42
CA TYR A 194 -1.26 -20.66 2.61
C TYR A 194 -1.30 -19.87 1.28
N MET A 195 -0.23 -19.92 0.49
CA MET A 195 -0.17 -19.22 -0.80
C MET A 195 -1.18 -19.79 -1.81
N LEU A 196 -1.35 -21.12 -1.85
CA LEU A 196 -2.34 -21.76 -2.71
C LEU A 196 -3.76 -21.36 -2.32
N GLN A 197 -4.09 -21.44 -1.03
CA GLN A 197 -5.41 -21.02 -0.52
C GLN A 197 -5.70 -19.55 -0.86
N LYS A 198 -4.72 -18.67 -0.68
CA LYS A 198 -4.85 -17.26 -1.03
C LYS A 198 -5.07 -17.06 -2.53
N LYS A 199 -4.33 -17.76 -3.38
CA LYS A 199 -4.49 -17.72 -4.84
C LYS A 199 -5.89 -18.16 -5.24
N LEU A 200 -6.36 -19.30 -4.75
CA LEU A 200 -7.70 -19.83 -5.08
C LEU A 200 -8.82 -18.92 -4.56
N SER A 201 -8.67 -18.29 -3.41
CA SER A 201 -9.66 -17.33 -2.90
C SER A 201 -9.76 -16.05 -3.72
N GLN A 202 -8.65 -15.59 -4.31
CA GLN A 202 -8.60 -14.35 -5.07
C GLN A 202 -8.91 -14.53 -6.56
N ALA A 203 -8.46 -15.63 -7.16
CA ALA A 203 -8.51 -15.88 -8.60
C ALA A 203 -8.90 -17.35 -8.88
N SER A 204 -10.07 -17.78 -8.37
CA SER A 204 -10.67 -19.04 -8.79
C SER A 204 -11.14 -18.98 -10.25
N GLY A 205 -11.15 -20.12 -10.92
CA GLY A 205 -11.58 -20.22 -12.33
C GLY A 205 -12.95 -19.59 -12.57
N VAL A 206 -13.93 -19.88 -11.70
CA VAL A 206 -15.27 -19.28 -11.78
C VAL A 206 -15.23 -17.75 -11.75
N LYS A 207 -14.40 -17.14 -10.91
CA LYS A 207 -14.27 -15.67 -10.87
C LYS A 207 -13.70 -15.12 -12.16
N ILE A 208 -12.75 -15.83 -12.76
CA ILE A 208 -12.15 -15.46 -14.04
C ILE A 208 -13.18 -15.60 -15.16
N ASP A 209 -13.93 -16.71 -15.18
CA ASP A 209 -14.96 -16.98 -16.20
C ASP A 209 -16.14 -16.01 -16.14
N CYS A 210 -16.42 -15.44 -14.96
CA CYS A 210 -17.45 -14.39 -14.81
C CYS A 210 -17.00 -13.01 -15.34
N LEU A 211 -15.71 -12.80 -15.57
CA LEU A 211 -15.17 -11.53 -16.09
C LEU A 211 -15.16 -11.46 -17.61
N TRP A 212 -15.34 -12.59 -18.31
CA TRP A 212 -15.35 -12.74 -19.77
C TRP A 212 -16.69 -13.24 -20.31
#